data_211825e12632a88161e22076bdb524cb
#
_entry.id   211825e12632a88161e22076bdb524cb
#
_cell.length_a   1.000
_cell.length_b   1.000
_cell.length_c   1.000
_cell.angle_alpha   90.00
_cell.angle_beta   90.00
_cell.angle_gamma   90.00
#
_symmetry.space_group_name_H-M   'P 1'
#
loop_
_entity.id
_entity.type
_entity.pdbx_description
1 polymer ?
#
loop_
_entity_poly.entity_id
_entity_poly.type
_entity_poly.pdbx_seq_one_letter_code
_entity_poly.pdbx_strand_id
1 'polypeptide(L)'
;TLVIKAVIDSVLASGRGAIVLVPEIALTPQTVGVYRSFFGDRIAVMHSSLSSGERYDAWRRVRDGDADVVIGTRSAVFAPVRNLGLIVIDEEQEHTYKSDTTPKYLAHDIARKRCADTKSLMLLASATPSLASYRKAKTGVYTLVELKNRYGNAHLPEVVTVDMRREIASGNASIFSDEIVSRLKKVKADGEQAILFLNRRGYNSVITCRRCGENIKCPNCSVSLTYHATAAVDERPGENYLSRRARTGVLPCHYCGFRCAVPMRCPSCSDGNLLFMGYGTQRAAAELEELVPGLRVLRMDTDTTRRKFSHEEILDSFRRGDADVL
;
A
#
# COMPACT_ATOMS: atom_id res chain seq x y z
N THR A 1 18.35 1.71 1.05
CA THR A 1 18.98 0.53 1.69
C THR A 1 20.50 0.67 1.79
N LEU A 2 21.27 1.04 0.70
CA LEU A 2 22.73 1.14 0.73
C LEU A 2 23.27 2.15 1.75
N VAL A 3 22.64 3.32 1.86
CA VAL A 3 23.00 4.32 2.89
C VAL A 3 22.78 3.76 4.30
N ILE A 4 21.65 3.10 4.52
CA ILE A 4 21.35 2.46 5.81
C ILE A 4 22.40 1.40 6.12
N LYS A 5 22.78 0.57 5.12
CA LYS A 5 23.87 -0.41 5.27
C LYS A 5 25.16 0.26 5.74
N ALA A 6 25.61 1.32 5.06
CA ALA A 6 26.87 2.00 5.39
C ALA A 6 26.87 2.56 6.83
N VAL A 7 25.74 3.09 7.29
CA VAL A 7 25.59 3.57 8.68
C VAL A 7 25.64 2.40 9.67
N ILE A 8 24.99 1.28 9.36
CA ILE A 8 25.04 0.06 10.20
C ILE A 8 26.49 -0.45 10.27
N ASP A 9 27.19 -0.56 9.13
CA ASP A 9 28.60 -1.02 9.11
C ASP A 9 29.48 -0.17 10.04
N SER A 10 29.34 1.15 10.01
CA SER A 10 30.07 2.06 10.88
C SER A 10 29.77 1.83 12.37
N VAL A 11 28.50 1.57 12.70
CA VAL A 11 28.07 1.27 14.07
C VAL A 11 28.60 -0.07 14.54
N LEU A 12 28.53 -1.09 13.69
CA LEU A 12 29.08 -2.43 14.00
C LEU A 12 30.60 -2.40 14.16
N ALA A 13 31.32 -1.60 13.39
CA ALA A 13 32.77 -1.40 13.52
C ALA A 13 33.15 -0.77 14.87
N SER A 14 32.23 -0.02 15.48
CA SER A 14 32.42 0.53 16.86
C SER A 14 32.04 -0.43 17.98
N GLY A 15 31.73 -1.71 17.67
CA GLY A 15 31.30 -2.72 18.64
C GLY A 15 29.88 -2.51 19.17
N ARG A 16 29.05 -1.77 18.42
CA ARG A 16 27.65 -1.49 18.81
C ARG A 16 26.68 -2.14 17.83
N GLY A 17 25.46 -2.39 18.28
CA GLY A 17 24.42 -3.02 17.46
C GLY A 17 23.39 -2.04 16.91
N ALA A 18 22.57 -2.52 15.99
CA ALA A 18 21.57 -1.73 15.30
C ALA A 18 20.19 -2.38 15.28
N ILE A 19 19.14 -1.54 15.30
CA ILE A 19 17.75 -1.94 15.08
C ILE A 19 17.27 -1.22 13.82
N VAL A 20 16.70 -1.96 12.88
CA VAL A 20 16.07 -1.43 11.67
C VAL A 20 14.58 -1.75 11.73
N LEU A 21 13.78 -0.72 11.84
CA LEU A 21 12.32 -0.84 11.76
C LEU A 21 11.89 -0.61 10.31
N VAL A 22 11.10 -1.54 9.80
CA VAL A 22 10.48 -1.45 8.47
C VAL A 22 8.97 -1.63 8.61
N PRO A 23 8.14 -1.04 7.73
CA PRO A 23 6.71 -1.29 7.71
C PRO A 23 6.39 -2.77 7.53
N GLU A 24 5.25 -3.25 8.06
CA GLU A 24 4.87 -4.67 7.95
C GLU A 24 4.82 -5.15 6.50
N ILE A 25 4.31 -4.30 5.59
CA ILE A 25 4.24 -4.59 4.15
C ILE A 25 5.60 -4.62 3.46
N ALA A 26 6.62 -3.96 4.02
CA ALA A 26 7.98 -3.91 3.48
C ALA A 26 8.88 -5.01 4.05
N LEU A 27 8.47 -5.69 5.11
CA LEU A 27 9.21 -6.81 5.70
C LEU A 27 8.95 -8.11 4.94
N THR A 28 9.32 -8.12 3.68
CA THR A 28 9.24 -9.29 2.81
C THR A 28 10.48 -10.18 2.98
N PRO A 29 10.44 -11.48 2.67
CA PRO A 29 11.61 -12.35 2.62
C PRO A 29 12.72 -11.79 1.73
N GLN A 30 12.35 -11.08 0.66
CA GLN A 30 13.30 -10.40 -0.20
C GLN A 30 14.06 -9.30 0.56
N THR A 31 13.36 -8.44 1.31
CA THR A 31 13.99 -7.40 2.14
C THR A 31 14.91 -8.04 3.18
N VAL A 32 14.42 -9.07 3.87
CA VAL A 32 15.21 -9.84 4.83
C VAL A 32 16.43 -10.49 4.14
N GLY A 33 16.25 -11.04 2.93
CA GLY A 33 17.32 -11.64 2.12
C GLY A 33 18.43 -10.64 1.78
N VAL A 34 18.07 -9.42 1.40
CA VAL A 34 19.04 -8.33 1.13
C VAL A 34 19.85 -8.00 2.37
N TYR A 35 19.22 -7.87 3.54
CA TYR A 35 19.96 -7.62 4.78
C TYR A 35 20.79 -8.82 5.23
N ARG A 36 20.30 -10.06 5.03
CA ARG A 36 21.10 -11.27 5.26
C ARG A 36 22.33 -11.35 4.38
N SER A 37 22.24 -10.94 3.12
CA SER A 37 23.42 -10.88 2.23
C SER A 37 24.48 -9.87 2.70
N PHE A 38 24.08 -8.84 3.46
CA PHE A 38 25.00 -7.85 4.01
C PHE A 38 25.63 -8.27 5.34
N PHE A 39 24.85 -8.89 6.23
CA PHE A 39 25.23 -9.09 7.63
C PHE A 39 25.31 -10.56 8.06
N GLY A 40 24.94 -11.51 7.17
CA GLY A 40 25.01 -12.94 7.43
C GLY A 40 24.19 -13.35 8.66
N ASP A 41 24.80 -14.17 9.52
CA ASP A 41 24.15 -14.70 10.72
C ASP A 41 24.03 -13.68 11.87
N ARG A 42 24.63 -12.50 11.73
CA ARG A 42 24.52 -11.42 12.73
C ARG A 42 23.15 -10.77 12.77
N ILE A 43 22.21 -11.20 11.91
CA ILE A 43 20.86 -10.65 11.83
C ILE A 43 19.83 -11.47 12.61
N ALA A 44 18.94 -10.79 13.31
CA ALA A 44 17.72 -11.36 13.86
C ALA A 44 16.49 -10.67 13.27
N VAL A 45 15.49 -11.45 12.88
CA VAL A 45 14.23 -10.91 12.30
C VAL A 45 13.14 -11.01 13.35
N MET A 46 12.40 -9.91 13.58
CA MET A 46 11.35 -9.83 14.60
C MET A 46 10.07 -9.19 14.05
N HIS A 47 9.00 -9.98 13.92
CA HIS A 47 7.68 -9.49 13.47
C HIS A 47 6.53 -10.33 14.06
N SER A 48 5.31 -9.82 13.90
CA SER A 48 4.08 -10.41 14.45
C SER A 48 3.72 -11.79 13.88
N SER A 49 4.12 -12.09 12.64
CA SER A 49 3.81 -13.36 11.96
C SER A 49 4.72 -14.53 12.36
N LEU A 50 5.75 -14.29 13.16
CA LEU A 50 6.58 -15.35 13.76
C LEU A 50 5.79 -16.10 14.82
N SER A 51 5.96 -17.41 14.89
CA SER A 51 5.50 -18.24 16.00
C SER A 51 6.13 -17.80 17.32
N SER A 52 5.54 -18.19 18.44
CA SER A 52 6.08 -17.86 19.76
C SER A 52 7.50 -18.40 19.97
N GLY A 53 7.80 -19.60 19.44
CA GLY A 53 9.13 -20.20 19.49
C GLY A 53 10.16 -19.42 18.69
N GLU A 54 9.87 -19.15 17.41
CA GLU A 54 10.75 -18.37 16.53
C GLU A 54 11.04 -16.96 17.10
N ARG A 55 10.01 -16.33 17.71
CA ARG A 55 10.15 -15.02 18.35
C ARG A 55 11.05 -15.08 19.58
N TYR A 56 10.89 -16.11 20.38
CA TYR A 56 11.73 -16.34 21.55
C TYR A 56 13.20 -16.60 21.15
N ASP A 57 13.43 -17.42 20.13
CA ASP A 57 14.78 -17.74 19.65
C ASP A 57 15.45 -16.49 19.06
N ALA A 58 14.75 -15.70 18.26
CA ALA A 58 15.26 -14.41 17.75
C ALA A 58 15.60 -13.46 18.90
N TRP A 59 14.72 -13.33 19.90
CA TRP A 59 14.92 -12.48 21.06
C TRP A 59 16.15 -12.93 21.87
N ARG A 60 16.31 -14.24 22.10
CA ARG A 60 17.44 -14.84 22.83
C ARG A 60 18.76 -14.57 22.11
N ARG A 61 18.83 -14.80 20.80
CA ARG A 61 20.04 -14.52 20.00
C ARG A 61 20.49 -13.05 20.12
N VAL A 62 19.54 -12.12 20.09
CA VAL A 62 19.85 -10.68 20.28
C VAL A 62 20.33 -10.41 21.71
N ARG A 63 19.63 -10.95 22.71
CA ARG A 63 19.99 -10.77 24.12
C ARG A 63 21.37 -11.35 24.44
N ASP A 64 21.70 -12.52 23.90
CA ASP A 64 22.96 -13.23 24.18
C ASP A 64 24.13 -12.67 23.37
N GLY A 65 23.86 -11.84 22.36
CA GLY A 65 24.86 -11.17 21.54
C GLY A 65 25.26 -11.96 20.28
N ASP A 66 24.50 -13.02 19.94
CA ASP A 66 24.70 -13.80 18.70
C ASP A 66 24.19 -13.07 17.47
N ALA A 67 23.39 -12.03 17.65
CA ALA A 67 22.91 -11.14 16.60
C ALA A 67 23.00 -9.68 17.06
N ASP A 68 23.66 -8.86 16.27
CA ASP A 68 23.87 -7.43 16.53
C ASP A 68 22.95 -6.53 15.72
N VAL A 69 22.37 -7.05 14.64
CA VAL A 69 21.46 -6.32 13.75
C VAL A 69 20.08 -6.94 13.89
N VAL A 70 19.12 -6.13 14.29
CA VAL A 70 17.72 -6.54 14.36
C VAL A 70 16.96 -5.87 13.24
N ILE A 71 16.21 -6.65 12.44
CA ILE A 71 15.24 -6.13 11.49
C ILE A 71 13.87 -6.55 11.92
N GLY A 72 12.94 -5.63 11.92
CA GLY A 72 11.59 -6.01 12.28
C GLY A 72 10.57 -4.90 12.07
N THR A 73 9.34 -5.23 12.42
CA THR A 73 8.25 -4.27 12.40
C THR A 73 8.25 -3.43 13.68
N ARG A 74 7.22 -2.64 13.89
CA ARG A 74 7.06 -1.73 15.04
C ARG A 74 7.56 -2.30 16.37
N SER A 75 7.23 -3.56 16.68
CA SER A 75 7.57 -4.17 17.97
C SER A 75 9.08 -4.46 18.16
N ALA A 76 9.84 -4.51 17.06
CA ALA A 76 11.29 -4.72 17.14
C ALA A 76 12.02 -3.52 17.80
N VAL A 77 11.35 -2.38 17.96
CA VAL A 77 11.89 -1.26 18.75
C VAL A 77 12.27 -1.66 20.19
N PHE A 78 11.70 -2.73 20.72
CA PHE A 78 11.98 -3.26 22.07
C PHE A 78 13.05 -4.37 22.09
N ALA A 79 13.67 -4.70 20.96
CA ALA A 79 14.68 -5.75 20.92
C ALA A 79 15.82 -5.50 21.92
N PRO A 80 16.31 -6.53 22.64
CA PRO A 80 17.26 -6.38 23.74
C PRO A 80 18.71 -6.30 23.24
N VAL A 81 18.99 -5.39 22.30
CA VAL A 81 20.35 -5.15 21.79
C VAL A 81 21.22 -4.64 22.94
N ARG A 82 22.30 -5.37 23.28
CA ARG A 82 23.15 -5.11 24.46
C ARG A 82 23.83 -3.75 24.41
N ASN A 83 24.45 -3.42 23.32
CA ASN A 83 25.18 -2.18 23.12
C ASN A 83 24.57 -1.44 21.93
N LEU A 84 23.41 -0.87 22.11
CA LEU A 84 22.67 -0.19 21.05
C LEU A 84 23.44 1.04 20.54
N GLY A 85 23.65 1.13 19.22
CA GLY A 85 24.33 2.23 18.53
C GLY A 85 23.45 2.98 17.56
N LEU A 86 22.41 2.30 17.03
CA LEU A 86 21.57 2.86 15.99
C LEU A 86 20.15 2.30 16.06
N ILE A 87 19.17 3.18 15.88
CA ILE A 87 17.81 2.79 15.51
C ILE A 87 17.46 3.48 14.19
N VAL A 88 17.18 2.70 13.16
CA VAL A 88 16.66 3.17 11.88
C VAL A 88 15.15 2.97 11.86
N ILE A 89 14.41 3.98 11.39
CA ILE A 89 12.99 3.86 11.05
C ILE A 89 12.88 4.17 9.56
N ASP A 90 12.73 3.13 8.75
CA ASP A 90 12.54 3.24 7.31
C ASP A 90 11.09 3.52 6.99
N GLU A 91 10.80 4.30 5.92
CA GLU A 91 9.45 4.80 5.60
C GLU A 91 8.77 5.39 6.85
N GLU A 92 9.45 6.33 7.52
CA GLU A 92 9.07 6.85 8.85
C GLU A 92 7.66 7.44 8.92
N GLN A 93 7.09 7.85 7.78
CA GLN A 93 5.74 8.41 7.68
C GLN A 93 4.63 7.35 7.78
N GLU A 94 4.97 6.05 7.75
CA GLU A 94 3.97 4.97 7.75
C GLU A 94 3.20 4.89 9.07
N HIS A 95 1.87 4.75 8.95
CA HIS A 95 0.96 4.70 10.09
C HIS A 95 1.14 3.45 10.96
N THR A 96 1.70 2.36 10.40
CA THR A 96 1.90 1.09 11.08
C THR A 96 2.85 1.18 12.28
N TYR A 97 3.63 2.25 12.38
CA TYR A 97 4.49 2.52 13.55
C TYR A 97 3.73 2.97 14.80
N LYS A 98 2.43 3.29 14.69
CA LYS A 98 1.56 3.54 15.82
C LYS A 98 0.85 2.26 16.25
N SER A 99 0.86 1.95 17.55
CA SER A 99 0.10 0.84 18.10
C SER A 99 -1.34 1.27 18.36
N ASP A 100 -2.31 0.54 17.76
CA ASP A 100 -3.74 0.74 18.01
C ASP A 100 -4.24 -0.10 19.19
N THR A 101 -3.49 -1.15 19.57
CA THR A 101 -3.78 -2.02 20.71
C THR A 101 -3.04 -1.56 21.95
N THR A 102 -3.56 -1.92 23.13
CA THR A 102 -2.93 -1.65 24.42
C THR A 102 -1.73 -2.57 24.66
N PRO A 103 -0.56 -1.99 25.08
CA PRO A 103 -0.30 -0.57 25.29
C PRO A 103 -0.17 0.20 23.99
N LYS A 104 -0.83 1.38 23.92
CA LYS A 104 -0.70 2.28 22.77
C LYS A 104 0.62 3.04 22.84
N TYR A 105 1.40 2.96 21.77
CA TYR A 105 2.68 3.67 21.66
C TYR A 105 2.99 4.04 20.21
N LEU A 106 3.87 4.99 20.01
CA LEU A 106 4.47 5.34 18.73
C LEU A 106 5.94 4.88 18.75
N ALA A 107 6.35 4.07 17.77
CA ALA A 107 7.71 3.53 17.71
C ALA A 107 8.78 4.64 17.71
N HIS A 108 8.49 5.78 17.07
CA HIS A 108 9.36 6.95 17.07
C HIS A 108 9.68 7.49 18.48
N ASP A 109 8.67 7.55 19.36
CA ASP A 109 8.87 8.05 20.72
C ASP A 109 9.70 7.07 21.56
N ILE A 110 9.45 5.76 21.40
CA ILE A 110 10.26 4.72 22.05
C ILE A 110 11.69 4.74 21.54
N ALA A 111 11.89 4.82 20.19
CA ALA A 111 13.20 4.91 19.59
C ALA A 111 13.97 6.13 20.09
N ARG A 112 13.34 7.30 20.11
CA ARG A 112 13.92 8.52 20.62
C ARG A 112 14.37 8.39 22.09
N LYS A 113 13.49 7.84 22.95
CA LYS A 113 13.81 7.62 24.37
C LYS A 113 14.99 6.65 24.51
N ARG A 114 14.95 5.50 23.83
CA ARG A 114 16.04 4.53 23.86
C ARG A 114 17.36 5.13 23.38
N CYS A 115 17.33 5.87 22.26
CA CYS A 115 18.54 6.50 21.73
C CYS A 115 19.11 7.56 22.69
N ALA A 116 18.27 8.30 23.39
CA ALA A 116 18.72 9.25 24.42
C ALA A 116 19.38 8.51 25.59
N ASP A 117 18.78 7.43 26.11
CA ASP A 117 19.27 6.68 27.25
C ASP A 117 20.60 5.95 26.94
N THR A 118 20.77 5.46 25.71
CA THR A 118 21.95 4.68 25.28
C THR A 118 22.99 5.51 24.49
N LYS A 119 22.74 6.80 24.32
CA LYS A 119 23.57 7.71 23.49
C LYS A 119 23.77 7.12 22.08
N SER A 120 22.69 6.66 21.48
CA SER A 120 22.63 6.06 20.14
C SER A 120 22.12 7.06 19.12
N LEU A 121 22.37 6.79 17.85
CA LEU A 121 21.82 7.53 16.73
C LEU A 121 20.41 7.06 16.42
N MET A 122 19.48 7.98 16.17
CA MET A 122 18.20 7.70 15.53
C MET A 122 18.22 8.21 14.10
N LEU A 123 18.00 7.34 13.13
CA LEU A 123 17.94 7.65 11.70
C LEU A 123 16.50 7.44 11.19
N LEU A 124 15.87 8.51 10.73
CA LEU A 124 14.58 8.49 10.06
C LEU A 124 14.82 8.54 8.55
N ALA A 125 14.35 7.55 7.80
CA ALA A 125 14.48 7.50 6.37
C ALA A 125 13.11 7.56 5.70
N SER A 126 12.97 8.39 4.66
CA SER A 126 11.73 8.54 3.89
C SER A 126 11.97 9.28 2.58
N ALA A 127 11.23 8.91 1.54
CA ALA A 127 11.10 9.72 0.34
C ALA A 127 10.07 10.85 0.51
N THR A 128 9.10 10.66 1.42
CA THR A 128 7.97 11.56 1.70
C THR A 128 7.82 11.72 3.22
N PRO A 129 8.72 12.45 3.88
CA PRO A 129 8.74 12.54 5.34
C PRO A 129 7.45 13.09 5.92
N SER A 130 7.08 12.63 7.10
CA SER A 130 5.93 13.16 7.83
C SER A 130 6.10 14.65 8.11
N LEU A 131 5.00 15.40 8.12
CA LEU A 131 5.02 16.84 8.43
C LEU A 131 5.68 17.13 9.77
N ALA A 132 5.48 16.24 10.76
CA ALA A 132 6.08 16.39 12.08
C ALA A 132 7.61 16.26 12.06
N SER A 133 8.13 15.24 11.39
CA SER A 133 9.58 15.00 11.24
C SER A 133 10.23 16.09 10.40
N TYR A 134 9.60 16.46 9.28
CA TYR A 134 10.09 17.52 8.41
C TYR A 134 10.16 18.87 9.14
N ARG A 135 9.12 19.23 9.91
CA ARG A 135 9.15 20.45 10.75
C ARG A 135 10.31 20.43 11.74
N LYS A 136 10.52 19.32 12.46
CA LYS A 136 11.63 19.16 13.40
C LYS A 136 12.99 19.34 12.72
N ALA A 137 13.13 18.84 11.49
CA ALA A 137 14.34 19.04 10.69
C ALA A 137 14.51 20.51 10.28
N LYS A 138 13.46 21.18 9.82
CA LYS A 138 13.52 22.61 9.46
C LYS A 138 13.76 23.53 10.64
N THR A 139 13.35 23.15 11.85
CA THR A 139 13.59 23.92 13.09
C THR A 139 14.90 23.56 13.79
N GLY A 140 15.73 22.69 13.20
CA GLY A 140 17.04 22.32 13.73
C GLY A 140 17.01 21.30 14.89
N VAL A 141 15.83 20.73 15.20
CA VAL A 141 15.72 19.63 16.19
C VAL A 141 16.30 18.32 15.65
N TYR A 142 16.16 18.09 14.34
CA TYR A 142 16.80 17.00 13.61
C TYR A 142 17.76 17.56 12.58
N THR A 143 18.83 16.82 12.29
CA THR A 143 19.70 17.13 11.16
C THR A 143 19.06 16.58 9.88
N LEU A 144 18.79 17.47 8.91
CA LEU A 144 18.25 17.07 7.61
C LEU A 144 19.39 16.69 6.65
N VAL A 145 19.31 15.49 6.10
CA VAL A 145 20.20 15.03 5.03
C VAL A 145 19.35 14.72 3.80
N GLU A 146 19.59 15.43 2.71
CA GLU A 146 18.84 15.26 1.45
C GLU A 146 19.71 14.54 0.40
N LEU A 147 19.20 13.43 -0.12
CA LEU A 147 19.76 12.73 -1.26
C LEU A 147 19.13 13.29 -2.54
N LYS A 148 19.78 14.26 -3.18
CA LYS A 148 19.23 14.99 -4.33
C LYS A 148 19.33 14.23 -5.65
N ASN A 149 20.33 13.35 -5.77
CA ASN A 149 20.59 12.60 -7.00
C ASN A 149 20.04 11.18 -6.90
N ARG A 150 19.46 10.68 -7.98
CA ARG A 150 19.05 9.27 -8.10
C ARG A 150 20.26 8.37 -8.32
N TYR A 151 20.20 7.17 -7.78
CA TYR A 151 21.20 6.15 -8.04
C TYR A 151 21.25 5.82 -9.54
N GLY A 152 22.45 5.75 -10.13
CA GLY A 152 22.65 5.39 -11.53
C GLY A 152 22.18 6.43 -12.56
N ASN A 153 22.01 7.71 -12.18
CA ASN A 153 21.50 8.78 -13.06
C ASN A 153 20.13 8.48 -13.69
N ALA A 154 19.30 7.69 -13.03
CA ALA A 154 17.96 7.35 -13.51
C ALA A 154 17.08 8.60 -13.63
N HIS A 155 16.43 8.77 -14.78
CA HIS A 155 15.46 9.82 -15.01
C HIS A 155 14.13 9.54 -14.29
N LEU A 156 13.39 10.61 -14.01
CA LEU A 156 12.02 10.47 -13.54
C LEU A 156 11.14 9.87 -14.67
N PRO A 157 10.19 9.01 -14.34
CA PRO A 157 9.24 8.54 -15.36
C PRO A 157 8.38 9.70 -15.85
N GLU A 158 7.92 9.60 -17.08
CA GLU A 158 6.90 10.49 -17.62
C GLU A 158 5.59 10.27 -16.87
N VAL A 159 4.96 11.35 -16.40
CA VAL A 159 3.66 11.31 -15.74
C VAL A 159 2.60 11.91 -16.63
N VAL A 160 1.63 11.10 -17.03
CA VAL A 160 0.48 11.55 -17.85
C VAL A 160 -0.76 11.52 -16.98
N THR A 161 -1.49 12.66 -16.96
CA THR A 161 -2.75 12.78 -16.24
C THR A 161 -3.91 12.77 -17.25
N VAL A 162 -4.87 11.86 -17.04
CA VAL A 162 -6.07 11.75 -17.90
C VAL A 162 -7.31 12.18 -17.13
N ASP A 163 -8.08 13.12 -17.70
CA ASP A 163 -9.39 13.52 -17.16
C ASP A 163 -10.47 12.54 -17.64
N MET A 164 -10.86 11.61 -16.78
CA MET A 164 -11.89 10.61 -17.08
C MET A 164 -13.28 11.21 -17.43
N ARG A 165 -13.54 12.46 -17.07
CA ARG A 165 -14.80 13.13 -17.48
C ARG A 165 -14.81 13.40 -18.99
N ARG A 166 -13.65 13.72 -19.56
CA ARG A 166 -13.50 13.90 -21.02
C ARG A 166 -13.61 12.57 -21.74
N GLU A 167 -13.01 11.52 -21.23
CA GLU A 167 -13.14 10.15 -21.74
C GLU A 167 -14.61 9.71 -21.79
N ILE A 168 -15.35 9.93 -20.70
CA ILE A 168 -16.79 9.63 -20.63
C ILE A 168 -17.59 10.49 -21.63
N ALA A 169 -17.26 11.75 -21.80
CA ALA A 169 -17.93 12.65 -22.74
C ALA A 169 -17.68 12.23 -24.20
N SER A 170 -16.52 11.65 -24.51
CA SER A 170 -16.20 11.10 -25.84
C SER A 170 -16.78 9.69 -26.08
N GLY A 171 -17.49 9.11 -25.09
CA GLY A 171 -18.16 7.82 -25.22
C GLY A 171 -17.43 6.64 -24.58
N ASN A 172 -16.27 6.85 -23.95
CA ASN A 172 -15.58 5.80 -23.22
C ASN A 172 -16.36 5.43 -21.94
N ALA A 173 -16.97 4.25 -21.92
CA ALA A 173 -17.73 3.73 -20.77
C ALA A 173 -16.86 2.90 -19.82
N SER A 174 -15.60 2.65 -20.15
CA SER A 174 -14.65 1.88 -19.39
C SER A 174 -14.19 2.62 -18.13
N ILE A 175 -13.65 1.86 -17.15
CA ILE A 175 -12.88 2.43 -16.05
C ILE A 175 -11.47 2.83 -16.49
N PHE A 176 -11.03 2.28 -17.60
CA PHE A 176 -9.72 2.54 -18.17
C PHE A 176 -9.83 3.61 -19.26
N SER A 177 -8.91 4.57 -19.23
CA SER A 177 -8.81 5.56 -20.29
C SER A 177 -8.26 4.93 -21.58
N ASP A 178 -8.56 5.53 -22.72
CA ASP A 178 -8.00 5.12 -24.01
C ASP A 178 -6.46 5.15 -23.99
N GLU A 179 -5.88 6.10 -23.26
CA GLU A 179 -4.43 6.20 -23.07
C GLU A 179 -3.86 4.96 -22.35
N ILE A 180 -4.49 4.49 -21.24
CA ILE A 180 -4.06 3.27 -20.54
C ILE A 180 -4.18 2.06 -21.47
N VAL A 181 -5.30 1.91 -22.17
CA VAL A 181 -5.52 0.79 -23.09
C VAL A 181 -4.49 0.78 -24.22
N SER A 182 -4.18 1.95 -24.79
CA SER A 182 -3.15 2.10 -25.81
C SER A 182 -1.76 1.68 -25.30
N ARG A 183 -1.39 2.15 -24.12
CA ARG A 183 -0.11 1.79 -23.50
C ARG A 183 -0.01 0.31 -23.14
N LEU A 184 -1.09 -0.31 -22.68
CA LEU A 184 -1.11 -1.74 -22.39
C LEU A 184 -0.98 -2.60 -23.64
N LYS A 185 -1.59 -2.16 -24.77
CA LYS A 185 -1.37 -2.82 -26.07
C LYS A 185 0.10 -2.77 -26.48
N LYS A 186 0.77 -1.63 -26.25
CA LYS A 186 2.20 -1.48 -26.51
C LYS A 186 3.04 -2.36 -25.58
N VAL A 187 2.80 -2.33 -24.26
CA VAL A 187 3.46 -3.19 -23.28
C VAL A 187 3.41 -4.65 -23.69
N LYS A 188 2.23 -5.12 -24.14
CA LYS A 188 2.08 -6.49 -24.63
C LYS A 188 2.86 -6.76 -25.91
N ALA A 189 2.84 -5.84 -26.87
CA ALA A 189 3.55 -5.99 -28.15
C ALA A 189 5.07 -6.00 -27.96
N ASP A 190 5.58 -5.18 -27.03
CA ASP A 190 7.00 -5.03 -26.75
C ASP A 190 7.53 -6.10 -25.74
N GLY A 191 6.65 -6.95 -25.21
CA GLY A 191 6.99 -7.97 -24.20
C GLY A 191 7.41 -7.36 -22.85
N GLU A 192 6.96 -6.14 -22.58
CA GLU A 192 7.18 -5.45 -21.31
C GLU A 192 6.12 -5.81 -20.28
N GLN A 193 6.21 -5.23 -19.09
CA GLN A 193 5.27 -5.45 -18.00
C GLN A 193 4.70 -4.14 -17.46
N ALA A 194 3.47 -4.17 -16.95
CA ALA A 194 2.81 -3.04 -16.33
C ALA A 194 2.28 -3.37 -14.93
N ILE A 195 2.22 -2.37 -14.06
CA ILE A 195 1.56 -2.46 -12.75
C ILE A 195 0.39 -1.47 -12.76
N LEU A 196 -0.81 -1.97 -12.50
CA LEU A 196 -2.01 -1.17 -12.36
C LEU A 196 -2.41 -1.09 -10.88
N PHE A 197 -2.28 0.09 -10.30
CA PHE A 197 -2.64 0.32 -8.92
C PHE A 197 -4.06 0.87 -8.79
N LEU A 198 -4.97 0.03 -8.29
CA LEU A 198 -6.34 0.45 -7.97
C LEU A 198 -6.40 0.94 -6.52
N ASN A 199 -6.38 2.24 -6.32
CA ASN A 199 -6.29 2.88 -4.99
C ASN A 199 -7.59 2.77 -4.17
N ARG A 200 -8.46 1.79 -4.42
CA ARG A 200 -9.71 1.67 -3.67
C ARG A 200 -9.84 0.33 -2.98
N ARG A 201 -9.69 0.34 -1.66
CA ARG A 201 -10.06 -0.81 -0.80
C ARG A 201 -11.58 -0.91 -0.70
N GLY A 202 -12.14 -2.08 -0.95
CA GLY A 202 -13.48 -2.49 -0.54
C GLY A 202 -14.56 -2.46 -1.62
N TYR A 203 -15.52 -3.35 -1.44
CA TYR A 203 -16.76 -3.54 -2.20
C TYR A 203 -17.74 -2.35 -2.17
N ASN A 204 -17.35 -1.23 -1.60
CA ASN A 204 -18.20 -0.08 -1.40
C ASN A 204 -18.34 0.71 -2.70
N SER A 205 -19.26 0.29 -3.54
CA SER A 205 -19.65 1.01 -4.74
C SER A 205 -20.28 2.34 -4.36
N VAL A 206 -19.65 3.45 -4.73
CA VAL A 206 -20.29 4.77 -4.69
C VAL A 206 -20.94 5.01 -6.04
N ILE A 207 -22.11 5.61 -6.04
CA ILE A 207 -22.78 6.01 -7.28
C ILE A 207 -22.39 7.45 -7.59
N THR A 208 -21.83 7.65 -8.79
CA THR A 208 -21.40 8.96 -9.29
C THR A 208 -22.18 9.31 -10.54
N CYS A 209 -22.59 10.55 -10.66
CA CYS A 209 -23.21 11.04 -11.90
C CYS A 209 -22.16 11.25 -12.98
N ARG A 210 -22.36 10.68 -14.17
CA ARG A 210 -21.45 10.85 -15.31
C ARG A 210 -21.37 12.29 -15.81
N ARG A 211 -22.49 13.02 -15.71
CA ARG A 211 -22.58 14.38 -16.26
C ARG A 211 -21.92 15.42 -15.36
N CYS A 212 -22.25 15.45 -14.07
CA CYS A 212 -21.75 16.48 -13.14
C CYS A 212 -20.63 16.00 -12.22
N GLY A 213 -20.28 14.71 -12.20
CA GLY A 213 -19.24 14.14 -11.35
C GLY A 213 -19.65 14.01 -9.87
N GLU A 214 -20.87 14.40 -9.51
CA GLU A 214 -21.34 14.39 -8.11
C GLU A 214 -21.64 12.98 -7.66
N ASN A 215 -21.21 12.63 -6.43
CA ASN A 215 -21.61 11.39 -5.77
C ASN A 215 -22.98 11.51 -5.14
N ILE A 216 -23.72 10.40 -5.06
CA ILE A 216 -24.95 10.36 -4.28
C ILE A 216 -24.57 10.47 -2.80
N LYS A 217 -24.99 11.57 -2.16
CA LYS A 217 -24.64 11.92 -0.77
C LYS A 217 -25.79 11.65 0.20
N CYS A 218 -25.44 11.40 1.45
CA CYS A 218 -26.40 11.35 2.54
C CYS A 218 -26.96 12.76 2.81
N PRO A 219 -28.28 12.94 2.86
CA PRO A 219 -28.87 14.26 3.14
C PRO A 219 -28.55 14.77 4.55
N ASN A 220 -28.29 13.87 5.50
CA ASN A 220 -28.02 14.23 6.89
C ASN A 220 -26.54 14.48 7.18
N CYS A 221 -25.61 13.75 6.51
CA CYS A 221 -24.19 13.76 6.82
C CYS A 221 -23.33 14.31 5.69
N SER A 222 -23.88 14.56 4.52
CA SER A 222 -23.15 14.99 3.30
C SER A 222 -22.03 14.05 2.82
N VAL A 223 -21.86 12.87 3.45
CA VAL A 223 -20.92 11.83 3.00
C VAL A 223 -21.52 11.03 1.85
N SER A 224 -20.66 10.50 0.97
CA SER A 224 -21.10 9.64 -0.13
C SER A 224 -21.77 8.38 0.42
N LEU A 225 -22.95 8.05 -0.10
CA LEU A 225 -23.66 6.81 0.23
C LEU A 225 -22.97 5.62 -0.43
N THR A 226 -23.03 4.48 0.20
CA THR A 226 -22.44 3.22 -0.26
C THR A 226 -23.50 2.32 -0.85
N TYR A 227 -23.25 1.78 -2.03
CA TYR A 227 -24.16 0.82 -2.65
C TYR A 227 -23.98 -0.58 -2.05
N HIS A 228 -25.08 -1.20 -1.62
CA HIS A 228 -25.14 -2.61 -1.23
C HIS A 228 -26.19 -3.34 -2.09
N ALA A 229 -25.77 -4.43 -2.73
CA ALA A 229 -26.72 -5.31 -3.41
C ALA A 229 -27.58 -6.05 -2.39
N THR A 230 -28.89 -6.10 -2.59
CA THR A 230 -29.85 -6.80 -1.70
C THR A 230 -30.14 -8.22 -2.15
N ALA A 231 -29.78 -8.60 -3.39
CA ALA A 231 -29.93 -9.95 -3.92
C ALA A 231 -28.72 -10.30 -4.81
N ALA A 232 -28.48 -11.60 -5.02
CA ALA A 232 -27.56 -12.05 -6.04
C ALA A 232 -28.02 -11.53 -7.40
N VAL A 233 -27.12 -10.88 -8.13
CA VAL A 233 -27.40 -10.33 -9.47
C VAL A 233 -27.55 -11.51 -10.42
N ASP A 234 -28.78 -11.82 -10.79
CA ASP A 234 -29.10 -12.86 -11.80
C ASP A 234 -28.61 -12.38 -13.18
N GLU A 235 -27.75 -13.15 -13.82
CA GLU A 235 -27.17 -12.81 -15.13
C GLU A 235 -28.14 -13.19 -16.26
N ARG A 236 -29.13 -12.33 -16.51
CA ARG A 236 -29.99 -12.49 -17.68
C ARG A 236 -29.34 -11.85 -18.92
N PRO A 237 -29.24 -12.59 -20.04
CA PRO A 237 -28.72 -12.01 -21.28
C PRO A 237 -29.60 -10.86 -21.77
N GLY A 238 -29.00 -9.73 -22.15
CA GLY A 238 -29.66 -8.63 -22.83
C GLY A 238 -30.07 -7.43 -21.97
N GLU A 239 -30.04 -7.47 -20.65
CA GLU A 239 -30.29 -6.29 -19.79
C GLU A 239 -28.98 -5.54 -19.44
N ASN A 240 -29.05 -4.22 -19.51
CA ASN A 240 -27.91 -3.38 -19.13
C ASN A 240 -27.59 -3.57 -17.62
N TYR A 241 -26.33 -3.86 -17.31
CA TYR A 241 -25.80 -4.07 -15.96
C TYR A 241 -26.19 -2.98 -14.96
N LEU A 242 -26.27 -1.72 -15.42
CA LEU A 242 -26.65 -0.57 -14.60
C LEU A 242 -28.12 -0.61 -14.17
N SER A 243 -29.02 -1.03 -15.07
CA SER A 243 -30.46 -1.15 -14.79
C SER A 243 -30.77 -2.23 -13.76
N ARG A 244 -30.02 -3.32 -13.77
CA ARG A 244 -30.16 -4.42 -12.81
C ARG A 244 -29.72 -4.00 -11.41
N ARG A 245 -28.57 -3.35 -11.26
CA ARG A 245 -28.07 -2.88 -9.96
C ARG A 245 -28.96 -1.80 -9.35
N ALA A 246 -29.54 -0.93 -10.16
CA ALA A 246 -30.45 0.09 -9.65
C ALA A 246 -31.70 -0.50 -8.99
N ARG A 247 -32.18 -1.65 -9.48
CA ARG A 247 -33.39 -2.32 -8.92
C ARG A 247 -33.10 -3.17 -7.68
N THR A 248 -31.89 -3.66 -7.48
CA THR A 248 -31.55 -4.67 -6.47
C THR A 248 -30.67 -4.15 -5.35
N GLY A 249 -30.49 -2.85 -5.21
CA GLY A 249 -29.59 -2.29 -4.24
C GLY A 249 -30.17 -1.20 -3.36
N VAL A 250 -29.54 -1.01 -2.20
CA VAL A 250 -29.81 0.07 -1.27
C VAL A 250 -28.56 0.89 -1.03
N LEU A 251 -28.75 2.14 -0.65
CA LEU A 251 -27.71 3.10 -0.33
C LEU A 251 -27.75 3.45 1.16
N PRO A 252 -27.07 2.68 2.04
CA PRO A 252 -26.93 3.05 3.43
C PRO A 252 -25.87 4.12 3.65
N CYS A 253 -26.11 4.96 4.64
CA CYS A 253 -25.12 5.82 5.26
C CYS A 253 -24.52 5.11 6.48
N HIS A 254 -23.22 4.83 6.47
CA HIS A 254 -22.55 4.16 7.59
C HIS A 254 -22.31 5.06 8.81
N TYR A 255 -22.62 6.37 8.70
CA TYR A 255 -22.49 7.32 9.82
C TYR A 255 -23.78 7.48 10.61
N CYS A 256 -24.92 7.71 9.94
CA CYS A 256 -26.19 8.00 10.62
C CYS A 256 -27.25 6.92 10.44
N GLY A 257 -26.95 5.86 9.69
CA GLY A 257 -27.93 4.79 9.43
C GLY A 257 -29.01 5.13 8.39
N PHE A 258 -29.01 6.34 7.80
CA PHE A 258 -29.93 6.68 6.70
C PHE A 258 -29.82 5.65 5.58
N ARG A 259 -30.96 5.29 4.98
CA ARG A 259 -31.03 4.35 3.85
C ARG A 259 -32.00 4.87 2.81
N CYS A 260 -31.63 4.74 1.53
CA CYS A 260 -32.54 5.00 0.42
C CYS A 260 -32.33 3.99 -0.71
N ALA A 261 -33.30 3.91 -1.61
CA ALA A 261 -33.15 3.20 -2.86
C ALA A 261 -32.16 3.94 -3.79
N VAL A 262 -31.62 3.22 -4.77
CA VAL A 262 -30.78 3.85 -5.79
C VAL A 262 -31.65 4.80 -6.63
N PRO A 263 -31.31 6.10 -6.70
CA PRO A 263 -32.10 7.04 -7.49
C PRO A 263 -31.96 6.74 -8.98
N MET A 264 -33.02 6.93 -9.73
CA MET A 264 -32.99 6.75 -11.20
C MET A 264 -32.31 7.92 -11.92
N ARG A 265 -32.20 9.06 -11.26
CA ARG A 265 -31.56 10.28 -11.78
C ARG A 265 -30.69 10.95 -10.73
N CYS A 266 -29.70 11.67 -11.17
CA CYS A 266 -28.82 12.44 -10.30
C CYS A 266 -29.62 13.50 -9.53
N PRO A 267 -29.54 13.53 -8.19
CA PRO A 267 -30.21 14.56 -7.39
C PRO A 267 -29.72 15.99 -7.71
N SER A 268 -28.48 16.14 -8.18
CA SER A 268 -27.88 17.46 -8.41
C SER A 268 -28.17 18.03 -9.81
N CYS A 269 -28.20 17.20 -10.86
CA CYS A 269 -28.35 17.69 -12.26
C CYS A 269 -29.47 17.00 -13.02
N SER A 270 -30.25 16.12 -12.40
CA SER A 270 -31.37 15.35 -12.97
C SER A 270 -31.02 14.44 -14.15
N ASP A 271 -29.74 14.24 -14.44
CA ASP A 271 -29.27 13.32 -15.47
C ASP A 271 -29.47 11.86 -15.04
N GLY A 272 -29.86 11.00 -15.99
CA GLY A 272 -30.08 9.58 -15.74
C GLY A 272 -28.82 8.71 -15.80
N ASN A 273 -27.69 9.28 -16.18
CA ASN A 273 -26.44 8.54 -16.35
C ASN A 273 -25.67 8.40 -15.03
N LEU A 274 -26.11 7.48 -14.20
CA LEU A 274 -25.45 7.15 -12.94
C LEU A 274 -24.46 6.00 -13.13
N LEU A 275 -23.23 6.19 -12.68
CA LEU A 275 -22.17 5.19 -12.72
C LEU A 275 -21.95 4.60 -11.33
N PHE A 276 -22.01 3.28 -11.23
CA PHE A 276 -21.62 2.56 -10.02
C PHE A 276 -20.08 2.48 -9.97
N MET A 277 -19.46 3.37 -9.21
CA MET A 277 -18.02 3.41 -8.99
C MET A 277 -17.65 2.43 -7.86
N GLY A 278 -17.25 1.25 -8.22
CA GLY A 278 -16.84 0.22 -7.27
C GLY A 278 -16.43 -1.02 -8.05
N TYR A 279 -15.28 -0.89 -8.72
CA TYR A 279 -14.70 -2.02 -9.42
C TYR A 279 -13.77 -2.75 -8.46
N GLY A 280 -14.11 -4.01 -8.13
CA GLY A 280 -13.14 -4.92 -7.55
C GLY A 280 -12.05 -5.25 -8.60
N THR A 281 -10.88 -5.61 -8.13
CA THR A 281 -9.75 -6.06 -8.97
C THR A 281 -10.15 -7.16 -9.95
N GLN A 282 -11.10 -8.01 -9.57
CA GLN A 282 -11.62 -9.08 -10.41
C GLN A 282 -12.32 -8.56 -11.69
N ARG A 283 -13.16 -7.55 -11.54
CA ARG A 283 -13.84 -6.96 -12.70
C ARG A 283 -12.88 -6.13 -13.54
N ALA A 284 -11.93 -5.42 -12.91
CA ALA A 284 -10.90 -4.70 -13.63
C ALA A 284 -10.06 -5.64 -14.51
N ALA A 285 -9.70 -6.81 -13.99
CA ALA A 285 -8.98 -7.83 -14.75
C ALA A 285 -9.81 -8.34 -15.95
N ALA A 286 -11.08 -8.69 -15.75
CA ALA A 286 -11.95 -9.16 -16.82
C ALA A 286 -12.14 -8.09 -17.92
N GLU A 287 -12.34 -6.83 -17.54
CA GLU A 287 -12.47 -5.72 -18.49
C GLU A 287 -11.18 -5.47 -19.28
N LEU A 288 -10.01 -5.65 -18.65
CA LEU A 288 -8.72 -5.55 -19.36
C LEU A 288 -8.53 -6.66 -20.39
N GLU A 289 -8.93 -7.88 -20.09
CA GLU A 289 -8.87 -9.01 -21.03
C GLU A 289 -9.78 -8.79 -22.26
N GLU A 290 -10.94 -8.14 -22.07
CA GLU A 290 -11.83 -7.73 -23.17
C GLU A 290 -11.23 -6.60 -24.00
N LEU A 291 -10.64 -5.57 -23.39
CA LEU A 291 -10.07 -4.40 -24.06
C LEU A 291 -8.74 -4.69 -24.77
N VAL A 292 -7.97 -5.63 -24.24
CA VAL A 292 -6.67 -6.06 -24.77
C VAL A 292 -6.63 -7.58 -24.82
N PRO A 293 -7.22 -8.21 -25.87
CA PRO A 293 -7.30 -9.66 -25.96
C PRO A 293 -5.96 -10.36 -25.83
N GLY A 294 -5.91 -11.41 -24.99
CA GLY A 294 -4.71 -12.18 -24.71
C GLY A 294 -3.70 -11.47 -23.78
N LEU A 295 -4.08 -10.40 -23.09
CA LEU A 295 -3.30 -9.83 -22.00
C LEU A 295 -3.34 -10.76 -20.78
N ARG A 296 -2.18 -11.14 -20.27
CA ARG A 296 -2.08 -11.98 -19.07
C ARG A 296 -2.11 -11.12 -17.82
N VAL A 297 -3.21 -11.16 -17.09
CA VAL A 297 -3.44 -10.33 -15.90
C VAL A 297 -3.28 -11.15 -14.63
N LEU A 298 -2.40 -10.72 -13.74
CA LEU A 298 -2.20 -11.31 -12.42
C LEU A 298 -2.78 -10.36 -11.36
N ARG A 299 -3.62 -10.89 -10.48
CA ARG A 299 -4.26 -10.08 -9.42
C ARG A 299 -3.55 -10.23 -8.09
N MET A 300 -3.34 -9.10 -7.41
CA MET A 300 -2.85 -9.05 -6.04
C MET A 300 -3.80 -8.22 -5.18
N ASP A 301 -4.68 -8.90 -4.47
CA ASP A 301 -5.69 -8.29 -3.58
C ASP A 301 -5.89 -9.13 -2.31
N THR A 302 -6.71 -8.65 -1.39
CA THR A 302 -6.96 -9.32 -0.10
C THR A 302 -7.52 -10.75 -0.26
N ASP A 303 -8.23 -11.03 -1.36
CA ASP A 303 -8.80 -12.35 -1.59
C ASP A 303 -7.76 -13.34 -2.12
N THR A 304 -6.86 -12.87 -2.98
CA THR A 304 -5.77 -13.67 -3.55
C THR A 304 -4.60 -13.85 -2.58
N THR A 305 -4.50 -12.99 -1.56
CA THR A 305 -3.34 -12.96 -0.64
C THR A 305 -3.65 -13.46 0.78
N ARG A 306 -4.74 -14.20 0.98
CA ARG A 306 -5.12 -14.76 2.30
C ARG A 306 -4.19 -15.85 2.82
N ARG A 307 -3.48 -16.58 1.94
CA ARG A 307 -2.56 -17.64 2.34
C ARG A 307 -1.18 -17.06 2.67
N LYS A 308 -0.51 -17.67 3.66
CA LYS A 308 0.88 -17.33 3.99
C LYS A 308 1.74 -17.52 2.73
N PHE A 309 2.60 -16.54 2.40
CA PHE A 309 3.48 -16.49 1.22
C PHE A 309 2.82 -16.24 -0.15
N SER A 310 1.50 -16.11 -0.24
CA SER A 310 0.84 -15.85 -1.53
C SER A 310 1.26 -14.53 -2.20
N HIS A 311 1.63 -13.50 -1.42
CA HIS A 311 2.20 -12.26 -1.97
C HIS A 311 3.50 -12.51 -2.73
N GLU A 312 4.37 -13.36 -2.18
CA GLU A 312 5.68 -13.68 -2.76
C GLU A 312 5.53 -14.48 -4.04
N GLU A 313 4.66 -15.50 -4.00
CA GLU A 313 4.36 -16.33 -5.17
C GLU A 313 3.85 -15.48 -6.34
N ILE A 314 2.96 -14.52 -6.06
CA ILE A 314 2.42 -13.58 -7.06
C ILE A 314 3.54 -12.70 -7.63
N LEU A 315 4.35 -12.10 -6.77
CA LEU A 315 5.44 -11.21 -7.20
C LEU A 315 6.54 -11.97 -7.96
N ASP A 316 6.86 -13.20 -7.55
CA ASP A 316 7.84 -14.03 -8.24
C ASP A 316 7.32 -14.51 -9.60
N SER A 317 6.04 -14.86 -9.71
CA SER A 317 5.40 -15.18 -10.98
C SER A 317 5.44 -13.97 -11.92
N PHE A 318 5.10 -12.78 -11.41
CA PHE A 318 5.19 -11.54 -12.21
C PHE A 318 6.63 -11.27 -12.64
N ARG A 319 7.63 -11.43 -11.75
CA ARG A 319 9.04 -11.25 -12.07
C ARG A 319 9.57 -12.19 -13.15
N ARG A 320 9.08 -13.43 -13.20
CA ARG A 320 9.45 -14.40 -14.24
C ARG A 320 8.83 -14.08 -15.61
N GLY A 321 7.93 -13.10 -15.69
CA GLY A 321 7.23 -12.78 -16.93
C GLY A 321 6.02 -13.67 -17.21
N ASP A 322 5.48 -14.36 -16.19
CA ASP A 322 4.32 -15.23 -16.34
C ASP A 322 3.05 -14.40 -16.63
N ALA A 323 3.07 -13.11 -16.33
CA ALA A 323 1.99 -12.15 -16.59
C ALA A 323 2.53 -10.83 -17.15
N ASP A 324 1.69 -10.17 -17.95
CA ASP A 324 1.99 -8.87 -18.56
C ASP A 324 1.56 -7.71 -17.64
N VAL A 325 0.52 -7.92 -16.84
CA VAL A 325 -0.04 -6.91 -15.92
C VAL A 325 -0.26 -7.49 -14.54
N LEU A 326 0.17 -6.74 -13.52
CA LEU A 326 -0.13 -6.97 -12.10
C LEU A 326 -1.15 -5.94 -11.63
#